data_493e80576b47869f483437837f1756e4
#
_entry.id   493e80576b47869f483437837f1756e4
#
_cell.length_a   1.000
_cell.length_b   1.000
_cell.length_c   1.000
_cell.angle_alpha   90.00
_cell.angle_beta   90.00
_cell.angle_gamma   90.00
#
_symmetry.space_group_name_H-M   'P 1'
#
loop_
_entity.id
_entity.type
_entity.pdbx_description
1 polymer ?
#
loop_
_entity_poly.entity_id
_entity_poly.type
_entity_poly.pdbx_seq_one_letter_code
_entity_poly.pdbx_strand_id
1 'polypeptide(L)'
;MSTRDFWNEKFANTEYAYGTEPNEFLAASVAKLKPGAALSLAEGEGRNAVWLAHQGFTVSSIEQSEKGVAKTLRLALQRGVIVMAERGELETFHIQPNSWDLIVSIYAHTPQEL
;
A
#
# COMPACT_ATOMS: atom_id res chain seq x y z
N MET A 1 6.16 -21.94 -4.33
CA MET A 1 5.37 -20.73 -4.66
C MET A 1 6.22 -19.50 -4.43
N SER A 2 6.24 -18.59 -5.39
CA SER A 2 6.94 -17.33 -5.22
C SER A 2 6.19 -16.43 -4.23
N THR A 3 6.86 -15.43 -3.70
CA THR A 3 6.22 -14.44 -2.82
C THR A 3 5.08 -13.72 -3.54
N ARG A 4 5.28 -13.40 -4.83
CA ARG A 4 4.23 -12.79 -5.66
C ARG A 4 3.01 -13.70 -5.76
N ASP A 5 3.22 -14.99 -6.03
CA ASP A 5 2.12 -15.95 -6.16
C ASP A 5 1.37 -16.13 -4.86
N PHE A 6 2.08 -16.15 -3.73
CA PHE A 6 1.46 -16.22 -2.43
C PHE A 6 0.50 -15.03 -2.21
N TRP A 7 0.94 -13.82 -2.51
CA TRP A 7 0.11 -12.64 -2.31
C TRP A 7 -1.03 -12.55 -3.32
N ASN A 8 -0.81 -12.97 -4.58
CA ASN A 8 -1.89 -13.03 -5.54
C ASN A 8 -2.99 -13.98 -5.08
N GLU A 9 -2.61 -15.13 -4.54
CA GLU A 9 -3.56 -16.09 -4.03
C GLU A 9 -4.32 -15.53 -2.82
N LYS A 10 -3.61 -14.89 -1.90
CA LYS A 10 -4.21 -14.30 -0.71
C LYS A 10 -5.18 -13.18 -1.07
N PHE A 11 -4.86 -12.37 -2.08
CA PHE A 11 -5.68 -11.23 -2.48
C PHE A 11 -6.70 -11.56 -3.57
N ALA A 12 -6.87 -12.83 -3.91
CA ALA A 12 -7.78 -13.24 -4.97
C ALA A 12 -9.26 -13.08 -4.59
N ASN A 13 -9.59 -13.09 -3.31
CA ASN A 13 -10.96 -12.95 -2.84
C ASN A 13 -11.45 -11.52 -3.04
N THR A 14 -12.79 -11.36 -3.13
CA THR A 14 -13.40 -10.03 -3.17
C THR A 14 -13.29 -9.31 -1.83
N GLU A 15 -13.13 -10.05 -0.74
CA GLU A 15 -12.91 -9.46 0.58
C GLU A 15 -11.45 -9.05 0.75
N TYR A 16 -11.23 -8.07 1.62
CA TYR A 16 -9.88 -7.58 1.91
C TYR A 16 -9.28 -8.39 3.05
N ALA A 17 -8.12 -9.00 2.78
CA ALA A 17 -7.48 -9.93 3.73
C ALA A 17 -7.18 -9.29 5.09
N TYR A 18 -6.85 -8.00 5.10
CA TYR A 18 -6.49 -7.26 6.31
C TYR A 18 -7.47 -6.13 6.61
N GLY A 19 -8.67 -6.17 5.98
CA GLY A 19 -9.67 -5.12 6.15
C GLY A 19 -9.38 -3.89 5.30
N THR A 20 -10.16 -2.86 5.49
CA THR A 20 -10.07 -1.61 4.71
C THR A 20 -9.65 -0.42 5.55
N GLU A 21 -9.49 -0.57 6.86
CA GLU A 21 -9.03 0.49 7.74
C GLU A 21 -7.50 0.48 7.82
N PRO A 22 -6.87 1.63 8.05
CA PRO A 22 -5.41 1.70 8.10
C PRO A 22 -4.84 0.98 9.30
N ASN A 23 -3.56 0.66 9.24
CA ASN A 23 -2.82 0.19 10.39
C ASN A 23 -2.87 1.25 11.49
N GLU A 24 -3.20 0.85 12.72
CA GLU A 24 -3.37 1.80 13.83
C GLU A 24 -2.11 2.57 14.17
N PHE A 25 -0.96 1.90 14.12
CA PHE A 25 0.32 2.56 14.38
C PHE A 25 0.60 3.62 13.31
N LEU A 26 0.34 3.31 12.05
CA LEU A 26 0.50 4.27 10.97
C LEU A 26 -0.40 5.48 11.18
N ALA A 27 -1.69 5.26 11.45
CA ALA A 27 -2.63 6.35 11.65
C ALA A 27 -2.18 7.27 12.79
N ALA A 28 -1.75 6.71 13.92
CA ALA A 28 -1.28 7.48 15.05
C ALA A 28 0.01 8.24 14.72
N SER A 29 0.93 7.61 13.99
CA SER A 29 2.22 8.23 13.65
C SER A 29 2.07 9.40 12.69
N VAL A 30 1.09 9.34 11.79
CA VAL A 30 0.90 10.33 10.72
C VAL A 30 0.01 11.49 11.14
N ALA A 31 -0.75 11.35 12.22
CA ALA A 31 -1.78 12.30 12.61
C ALA A 31 -1.29 13.75 12.72
N LYS A 32 -0.02 13.97 13.04
CA LYS A 32 0.56 15.31 13.23
C LYS A 32 1.43 15.76 12.06
N LEU A 33 1.53 14.96 11.00
CA LEU A 33 2.37 15.31 9.85
C LEU A 33 1.59 16.17 8.87
N LYS A 34 2.30 17.08 8.21
CA LYS A 34 1.72 17.82 7.09
C LYS A 34 1.61 16.90 5.89
N PRO A 35 0.49 16.94 5.16
CA PRO A 35 0.38 16.19 3.92
C PRO A 35 1.46 16.59 2.91
N GLY A 36 1.96 15.61 2.18
CA GLY A 36 2.98 15.80 1.16
C GLY A 36 3.02 14.58 0.26
N ALA A 37 4.18 14.30 -0.33
CA ALA A 37 4.36 13.12 -1.17
C ALA A 37 4.66 11.90 -0.31
N ALA A 38 3.86 10.85 -0.45
CA ALA A 38 4.03 9.61 0.31
C ALA A 38 4.24 8.43 -0.62
N LEU A 39 5.17 7.55 -0.26
CA LEU A 39 5.43 6.30 -0.96
C LEU A 39 5.11 5.15 -0.01
N SER A 40 4.22 4.27 -0.41
CA SER A 40 3.86 3.08 0.36
C SER A 40 4.42 1.84 -0.32
N LEU A 41 5.28 1.13 0.38
CA LEU A 41 5.95 -0.07 -0.14
C LEU A 41 5.25 -1.33 0.35
N ALA A 42 5.14 -2.31 -0.53
CA ALA A 42 4.48 -3.59 -0.22
C ALA A 42 3.07 -3.37 0.33
N GLU A 43 2.30 -2.55 -0.39
CA GLU A 43 1.03 -2.01 0.10
C GLU A 43 -0.05 -3.06 0.32
N GLY A 44 -0.05 -4.13 -0.44
CA GLY A 44 -1.10 -5.13 -0.38
C GLY A 44 -2.38 -4.67 -1.07
N GLU A 45 -3.44 -4.47 -0.31
CA GLU A 45 -4.78 -4.19 -0.88
C GLU A 45 -5.22 -2.73 -0.74
N GLY A 46 -4.34 -1.86 -0.27
CA GLY A 46 -4.58 -0.42 -0.32
C GLY A 46 -5.06 0.25 0.95
N ARG A 47 -5.28 -0.48 2.04
CA ARG A 47 -5.86 0.13 3.26
C ARG A 47 -5.06 1.32 3.78
N ASN A 48 -3.74 1.26 3.71
CA ASN A 48 -2.88 2.34 4.21
C ASN A 48 -2.74 3.46 3.18
N ALA A 49 -2.48 3.11 1.92
CA ALA A 49 -2.31 4.10 0.85
C ALA A 49 -3.57 4.92 0.64
N VAL A 50 -4.73 4.28 0.63
CA VAL A 50 -6.01 4.97 0.45
C VAL A 50 -6.29 5.89 1.63
N TRP A 51 -6.00 5.43 2.85
CA TRP A 51 -6.18 6.28 4.03
C TRP A 51 -5.27 7.51 3.97
N LEU A 52 -3.99 7.33 3.59
CA LEU A 52 -3.06 8.45 3.45
C LEU A 52 -3.56 9.46 2.41
N ALA A 53 -4.06 8.98 1.28
CA ALA A 53 -4.62 9.87 0.26
C ALA A 53 -5.83 10.63 0.81
N HIS A 54 -6.64 10.00 1.64
CA HIS A 54 -7.79 10.65 2.27
C HIS A 54 -7.34 11.73 3.27
N GLN A 55 -6.15 11.57 3.85
CA GLN A 55 -5.56 12.59 4.73
C GLN A 55 -4.91 13.75 3.97
N GLY A 56 -4.92 13.71 2.65
CA GLY A 56 -4.39 14.78 1.82
C GLY A 56 -3.02 14.53 1.22
N PHE A 57 -2.41 13.37 1.47
CA PHE A 57 -1.12 13.04 0.86
C PHE A 57 -1.30 12.73 -0.63
N THR A 58 -0.27 13.05 -1.41
CA THR A 58 -0.15 12.57 -2.79
C THR A 58 0.59 11.23 -2.72
N VAL A 59 -0.14 10.14 -2.95
CA VAL A 59 0.35 8.79 -2.63
C VAL A 59 0.70 8.01 -3.87
N SER A 60 1.89 7.41 -3.85
CA SER A 60 2.28 6.35 -4.78
C SER A 60 2.46 5.07 -3.98
N SER A 61 2.06 3.94 -4.56
CA SER A 61 2.25 2.65 -3.90
C SER A 61 2.84 1.63 -4.85
N ILE A 62 3.64 0.73 -4.29
CA ILE A 62 4.29 -0.36 -5.02
C ILE A 62 3.87 -1.66 -4.36
N GLU A 63 3.38 -2.59 -5.16
CA GLU A 63 2.94 -3.89 -4.69
C GLU A 63 3.25 -4.95 -5.74
N GLN A 64 3.77 -6.11 -5.33
CA GLN A 64 4.14 -7.16 -6.28
C GLN A 64 2.92 -7.93 -6.81
N SER A 65 1.81 -7.92 -6.10
CA SER A 65 0.60 -8.64 -6.49
C SER A 65 -0.29 -7.77 -7.38
N GLU A 66 -0.58 -8.23 -8.59
CA GLU A 66 -1.51 -7.53 -9.50
C GLU A 66 -2.90 -7.43 -8.88
N LYS A 67 -3.31 -8.45 -8.14
CA LYS A 67 -4.64 -8.44 -7.49
C LYS A 67 -4.67 -7.45 -6.35
N GLY A 68 -3.57 -7.29 -5.63
CA GLY A 68 -3.44 -6.27 -4.60
C GLY A 68 -3.51 -4.87 -5.18
N VAL A 69 -2.83 -4.63 -6.31
CA VAL A 69 -2.90 -3.33 -7.00
C VAL A 69 -4.33 -3.05 -7.45
N ALA A 70 -5.02 -4.02 -8.04
CA ALA A 70 -6.40 -3.83 -8.48
C ALA A 70 -7.33 -3.49 -7.33
N LYS A 71 -7.17 -4.14 -6.17
CA LYS A 71 -7.97 -3.83 -4.99
C LYS A 71 -7.66 -2.45 -4.43
N THR A 72 -6.40 -2.03 -4.46
CA THR A 72 -6.00 -0.67 -4.05
C THR A 72 -6.73 0.37 -4.89
N LEU A 73 -6.73 0.20 -6.22
CA LEU A 73 -7.40 1.14 -7.12
C LEU A 73 -8.91 1.16 -6.90
N ARG A 74 -9.51 -0.01 -6.66
CA ARG A 74 -10.94 -0.10 -6.38
C ARG A 74 -11.31 0.59 -5.07
N LEU A 75 -10.51 0.36 -4.02
CA LEU A 75 -10.76 0.99 -2.73
C LEU A 75 -10.62 2.51 -2.83
N ALA A 76 -9.59 2.99 -3.56
CA ALA A 76 -9.41 4.42 -3.79
C ALA A 76 -10.63 5.02 -4.47
N LEU A 77 -11.16 4.36 -5.48
CA LEU A 77 -12.35 4.81 -6.18
C LEU A 77 -13.55 4.87 -5.23
N GLN A 78 -13.74 3.86 -4.41
CA GLN A 78 -14.83 3.81 -3.43
C GLN A 78 -14.75 4.94 -2.40
N ARG A 79 -13.54 5.34 -2.03
CA ARG A 79 -13.30 6.38 -1.03
C ARG A 79 -13.15 7.77 -1.65
N GLY A 80 -13.22 7.90 -2.97
CA GLY A 80 -13.15 9.17 -3.66
C GLY A 80 -11.78 9.81 -3.64
N VAL A 81 -10.73 9.02 -3.62
CA VAL A 81 -9.34 9.51 -3.60
C VAL A 81 -8.54 8.90 -4.75
N ILE A 82 -7.36 9.47 -5.01
CA ILE A 82 -6.46 9.00 -6.05
C ILE A 82 -5.21 8.43 -5.40
N VAL A 83 -4.84 7.21 -5.80
CA VAL A 83 -3.57 6.57 -5.44
C VAL A 83 -2.91 6.13 -6.73
N MET A 84 -1.65 6.48 -6.91
CA MET A 84 -0.86 6.00 -8.05
C MET A 84 -0.29 4.65 -7.68
N ALA A 85 -1.07 3.60 -7.90
CA ALA A 85 -0.73 2.24 -7.54
C ALA A 85 -0.07 1.52 -8.71
N GLU A 86 1.06 0.88 -8.45
CA GLU A 86 1.89 0.29 -9.47
C GLU A 86 2.34 -1.10 -9.01
N ARG A 87 2.35 -2.06 -9.96
CA ARG A 87 2.93 -3.37 -9.67
C ARG A 87 4.44 -3.28 -9.82
N GLY A 88 5.15 -3.78 -8.86
CA GLY A 88 6.60 -3.84 -8.91
C GLY A 88 7.17 -4.69 -7.81
N GLU A 89 8.44 -5.08 -7.99
CA GLU A 89 9.19 -5.84 -6.99
C GLU A 89 10.01 -4.86 -6.16
N LEU A 90 9.99 -5.01 -4.84
CA LEU A 90 10.76 -4.11 -3.98
C LEU A 90 12.25 -4.21 -4.24
N GLU A 91 12.75 -5.41 -4.59
CA GLU A 91 14.16 -5.65 -4.84
C GLU A 91 14.70 -4.82 -6.01
N THR A 92 13.85 -4.49 -6.96
CA THR A 92 14.26 -3.77 -8.16
C THR A 92 13.72 -2.34 -8.24
N PHE A 93 12.81 -1.97 -7.33
CA PHE A 93 12.24 -0.64 -7.34
C PHE A 93 13.27 0.39 -6.84
N HIS A 94 13.48 1.43 -7.64
CA HIS A 94 14.41 2.49 -7.29
C HIS A 94 13.68 3.64 -6.61
N ILE A 95 14.06 3.93 -5.36
CA ILE A 95 13.50 5.05 -4.62
C ILE A 95 14.33 6.28 -4.92
N GLN A 96 13.70 7.30 -5.53
CA GLN A 96 14.39 8.55 -5.85
C GLN A 96 14.71 9.33 -4.58
N PRO A 97 15.95 9.74 -4.37
CA PRO A 97 16.30 10.54 -3.19
C PRO A 97 15.56 11.88 -3.19
N ASN A 98 15.17 12.33 -2.02
CA ASN A 98 14.53 13.64 -1.82
C ASN A 98 13.21 13.83 -2.58
N SER A 99 12.58 12.74 -3.01
CA SER A 99 11.29 12.80 -3.74
C SER A 99 10.08 12.58 -2.84
N TRP A 100 10.30 12.13 -1.61
CA TRP A 100 9.22 11.72 -0.72
C TRP A 100 9.33 12.39 0.63
N ASP A 101 8.18 12.85 1.15
CA ASP A 101 8.08 13.40 2.50
C ASP A 101 7.83 12.30 3.52
N LEU A 102 7.24 11.18 3.07
CA LEU A 102 6.93 10.04 3.91
C LEU A 102 7.11 8.75 3.12
N ILE A 103 7.81 7.78 3.71
CA ILE A 103 7.91 6.45 3.13
C ILE A 103 7.36 5.47 4.16
N VAL A 104 6.38 4.68 3.76
CA VAL A 104 5.72 3.70 4.62
C VAL A 104 6.09 2.30 4.15
N SER A 105 6.53 1.46 5.08
CA SER A 105 6.86 0.07 4.79
C SER A 105 6.31 -0.78 5.93
N ILE A 106 5.05 -1.17 5.79
CA ILE A 106 4.37 -2.01 6.78
C ILE A 106 4.07 -3.35 6.13
N TYR A 107 4.71 -4.39 6.63
CA TYR A 107 4.63 -5.72 6.03
C TYR A 107 3.61 -6.59 6.74
N ALA A 108 2.85 -7.34 5.93
CA ALA A 108 2.20 -8.53 6.43
C ALA A 108 3.23 -9.67 6.40
N HIS A 109 3.13 -10.60 7.31
CA HIS A 109 4.02 -11.75 7.33
C HIS A 109 3.79 -12.64 6.12
N THR A 110 4.88 -13.15 5.55
CA THR A 110 4.84 -14.17 4.49
C THR A 110 5.24 -15.51 5.08
N PRO A 111 4.95 -16.62 4.39
CA PRO A 111 5.38 -17.94 4.88
C PRO A 111 6.89 -18.04 5.12
N GLN A 112 7.68 -17.31 4.36
CA GLN A 112 9.14 -17.34 4.50
C GLN A 112 9.62 -16.65 5.77
N GLU A 113 8.82 -15.78 6.31
CA GLU A 113 9.16 -15.03 7.52
C GLU A 113 8.71 -15.73 8.80
N LEU A 114 7.90 -16.74 8.63
CA LEU A 114 7.37 -17.51 9.75
C LEU A 114 8.24 -18.70 10.07
#